data_91dd6f556d608b9d728cbe12d55513b6
#
_entry.id   91dd6f556d608b9d728cbe12d55513b6
#
_cell.length_a   1.000
_cell.length_b   1.000
_cell.length_c   1.000
_cell.angle_alpha   90.00
_cell.angle_beta   90.00
_cell.angle_gamma   90.00
#
_symmetry.space_group_name_H-M   'P 1'
#
loop_
_entity.id
_entity.type
_entity.pdbx_description
1 polymer ?
#
loop_
_entity_poly.entity_id
_entity_poly.type
_entity_poly.pdbx_seq_one_letter_code
_entity_poly.pdbx_strand_id
1 'polypeptide(L)'
;MRFDQGVIREIHARTDIANLIGQYVQLKKRGNDLIGLCPFHGEKTPSFHVHPDRGFFKCFGCGAGGDAIAFVQKLENVPFSDAVRMLGLKAGIELEPENPFAARARNEREAMYDANRIAAAFFARSLAGEAGRRARAYCEERGFSKETIARFTLGYAPDSWSGLVEELERERVDLALAAQAGLVKSGQRGYYDFYRDRLMVPTYATTGEVIAFGGRALGDAEPKYLNTSTTPVYTKGRHLFALNVARRPAQNDRTLIVVEGYLDCIALHQAGFENAVAALGTSFTPEQAGELKKYAEYIFLCFDGDAAGNAAATKAVDIASKTIEHAGSSVRVVLLPPGEDPDSFVRKRGTAAFRALLERAKPAVEFRIDGEIDRLRAGFDSPAKLVPKAEALIREMTAREEWDRWRVYVAGRLQVSVDDLRNSRFLANGANFAPRASGGDRAASRHARASVEPISFEREVVGILLEEPSLALEYADRIGGVRFRDEAYRQIYERIVAAAGTLTATADVFGLFAEDRASSDVLA
;
A
#
# COMPACT_ATOMS: atom_id res chain seq x y z
N MET A 1 14.26 -17.15 16.72
CA MET A 1 15.11 -18.38 16.64
C MET A 1 14.73 -19.16 15.38
N ARG A 2 15.66 -19.55 14.52
CA ARG A 2 15.40 -20.51 13.44
C ARG A 2 15.76 -21.89 13.98
N PHE A 3 14.77 -22.74 14.19
CA PHE A 3 15.04 -24.16 14.36
C PHE A 3 15.55 -24.75 13.05
N ASP A 4 16.45 -25.72 13.16
CA ASP A 4 16.85 -26.48 11.98
C ASP A 4 15.62 -27.13 11.33
N GLN A 5 15.53 -27.01 10.01
CA GLN A 5 14.44 -27.63 9.25
C GLN A 5 14.40 -29.16 9.46
N GLY A 6 15.53 -29.78 9.83
CA GLY A 6 15.62 -31.19 10.24
C GLY A 6 14.79 -31.46 11.48
N VAL A 7 14.96 -30.66 12.52
CA VAL A 7 14.20 -30.75 13.78
C VAL A 7 12.69 -30.58 13.56
N ILE A 8 12.30 -29.61 12.75
CA ILE A 8 10.89 -29.39 12.44
C ILE A 8 10.29 -30.62 11.71
N ARG A 9 11.01 -31.17 10.72
CA ARG A 9 10.58 -32.38 10.01
C ARG A 9 10.48 -33.58 10.93
N GLU A 10 11.41 -33.71 11.86
CA GLU A 10 11.41 -34.82 12.83
C GLU A 10 10.24 -34.71 13.82
N ILE A 11 9.90 -33.48 14.28
CA ILE A 11 8.71 -33.25 15.10
C ILE A 11 7.44 -33.62 14.32
N HIS A 12 7.33 -33.23 13.07
CA HIS A 12 6.18 -33.61 12.24
C HIS A 12 6.10 -35.13 12.02
N ALA A 13 7.23 -35.78 11.78
CA ALA A 13 7.28 -37.22 11.56
C ALA A 13 6.92 -38.05 12.81
N ARG A 14 7.24 -37.54 14.02
CA ARG A 14 6.96 -38.22 15.28
C ARG A 14 5.65 -37.77 15.95
N THR A 15 5.00 -36.74 15.44
CA THR A 15 3.75 -36.20 16.00
C THR A 15 2.56 -36.71 15.19
N ASP A 16 1.77 -37.61 15.75
CA ASP A 16 0.46 -37.98 15.20
C ASP A 16 -0.52 -36.82 15.48
N ILE A 17 -0.88 -36.09 14.43
CA ILE A 17 -1.77 -34.93 14.53
C ILE A 17 -3.18 -35.29 15.00
N ALA A 18 -3.67 -36.48 14.66
CA ALA A 18 -4.99 -36.95 15.09
C ALA A 18 -5.02 -37.27 16.60
N ASN A 19 -3.97 -37.92 17.10
CA ASN A 19 -3.81 -38.19 18.53
C ASN A 19 -3.59 -36.87 19.32
N LEU A 20 -2.75 -35.96 18.80
CA LEU A 20 -2.53 -34.66 19.42
C LEU A 20 -3.85 -33.88 19.56
N ILE A 21 -4.61 -33.72 18.48
CA ILE A 21 -5.86 -32.97 18.47
C ILE A 21 -6.96 -33.70 19.24
N GLY A 22 -6.98 -35.02 19.20
CA GLY A 22 -7.93 -35.84 19.93
C GLY A 22 -7.87 -35.70 21.45
N GLN A 23 -6.77 -35.17 22.02
CA GLN A 23 -6.67 -34.80 23.44
C GLN A 23 -7.54 -33.61 23.81
N TYR A 24 -7.91 -32.77 22.85
CA TYR A 24 -8.64 -31.50 23.05
C TYR A 24 -10.02 -31.48 22.37
N VAL A 25 -10.16 -32.25 21.28
CA VAL A 25 -11.38 -32.26 20.45
C VAL A 25 -11.88 -33.68 20.30
N GLN A 26 -13.17 -33.86 20.54
CA GLN A 26 -13.82 -35.15 20.28
C GLN A 26 -13.95 -35.38 18.77
N LEU A 27 -13.08 -36.19 18.20
CA LEU A 27 -13.03 -36.46 16.77
C LEU A 27 -13.85 -37.71 16.40
N LYS A 28 -14.62 -37.62 15.30
CA LYS A 28 -15.36 -38.74 14.71
C LYS A 28 -14.85 -39.03 13.31
N LYS A 29 -14.72 -40.27 12.93
CA LYS A 29 -14.24 -40.69 11.61
C LYS A 29 -15.26 -40.38 10.52
N ARG A 30 -14.82 -39.77 9.43
CA ARG A 30 -15.61 -39.49 8.23
C ARG A 30 -14.77 -39.78 6.98
N GLY A 31 -14.88 -40.97 6.44
CA GLY A 31 -13.98 -41.41 5.36
C GLY A 31 -12.55 -41.57 5.85
N ASN A 32 -11.59 -40.96 5.19
CA ASN A 32 -10.18 -40.91 5.57
C ASN A 32 -9.86 -39.77 6.55
N ASP A 33 -10.79 -38.90 6.82
CA ASP A 33 -10.64 -37.73 7.67
C ASP A 33 -11.31 -37.94 9.03
N LEU A 34 -10.94 -37.09 9.99
CA LEU A 34 -11.59 -36.95 11.27
C LEU A 34 -12.26 -35.60 11.37
N ILE A 35 -13.47 -35.53 11.95
CA ILE A 35 -14.25 -34.30 12.08
C ILE A 35 -14.68 -34.09 13.53
N GLY A 36 -14.66 -32.84 14.00
CA GLY A 36 -15.08 -32.46 15.34
C GLY A 36 -15.56 -31.00 15.40
N LEU A 37 -15.92 -30.54 16.61
CA LEU A 37 -16.20 -29.15 16.86
C LEU A 37 -14.88 -28.38 16.97
N CYS A 38 -14.83 -27.18 16.40
CA CYS A 38 -13.61 -26.37 16.38
C CYS A 38 -13.24 -25.85 17.79
N PRO A 39 -11.99 -26.02 18.25
CA PRO A 39 -11.58 -25.48 19.53
C PRO A 39 -11.27 -23.98 19.50
N PHE A 40 -11.29 -23.35 18.31
CA PHE A 40 -10.89 -21.94 18.11
C PHE A 40 -12.07 -20.99 17.95
N HIS A 41 -13.30 -21.51 17.78
CA HIS A 41 -14.54 -20.71 17.76
C HIS A 41 -15.74 -21.56 18.22
N GLY A 42 -16.75 -20.90 18.72
CA GLY A 42 -17.99 -21.57 19.18
C GLY A 42 -18.85 -21.99 18.00
N GLU A 43 -19.14 -23.28 17.89
CA GLU A 43 -20.03 -23.84 16.87
C GLU A 43 -20.84 -25.02 17.43
N LYS A 44 -22.03 -25.27 16.81
CA LYS A 44 -22.88 -26.43 17.17
C LYS A 44 -22.77 -27.57 16.15
N THR A 45 -22.34 -27.26 14.93
CA THR A 45 -22.20 -28.23 13.84
C THR A 45 -20.71 -28.41 13.53
N PRO A 46 -20.20 -29.67 13.52
CA PRO A 46 -18.78 -29.92 13.29
C PRO A 46 -18.30 -29.41 11.94
N SER A 47 -17.33 -28.47 11.95
CA SER A 47 -16.68 -27.92 10.76
C SER A 47 -15.16 -28.04 10.79
N PHE A 48 -14.62 -28.65 11.85
CA PHE A 48 -13.19 -28.83 12.06
C PHE A 48 -12.74 -30.20 11.53
N HIS A 49 -11.94 -30.20 10.48
CA HIS A 49 -11.43 -31.39 9.81
C HIS A 49 -9.96 -31.61 10.14
N VAL A 50 -9.60 -32.85 10.42
CA VAL A 50 -8.21 -33.29 10.60
C VAL A 50 -7.92 -34.36 9.55
N HIS A 51 -6.81 -34.18 8.84
CA HIS A 51 -6.33 -35.09 7.79
C HIS A 51 -5.07 -35.83 8.29
N PRO A 52 -5.19 -37.00 8.93
CA PRO A 52 -4.06 -37.70 9.54
C PRO A 52 -2.94 -38.00 8.55
N ASP A 53 -3.30 -38.54 7.37
CA ASP A 53 -2.33 -38.96 6.33
C ASP A 53 -1.54 -37.77 5.74
N ARG A 54 -2.10 -36.55 5.83
CA ARG A 54 -1.47 -35.35 5.30
C ARG A 54 -0.87 -34.44 6.37
N GLY A 55 -1.07 -34.77 7.64
CA GLY A 55 -0.49 -34.06 8.78
C GLY A 55 -1.03 -32.62 9.00
N PHE A 56 -2.27 -32.30 8.57
CA PHE A 56 -2.83 -30.98 8.76
C PHE A 56 -4.30 -31.00 9.21
N PHE A 57 -4.74 -29.87 9.74
CA PHE A 57 -6.16 -29.61 10.06
C PHE A 57 -6.69 -28.38 9.31
N LYS A 58 -8.01 -28.34 9.11
CA LYS A 58 -8.72 -27.18 8.54
C LYS A 58 -10.10 -27.04 9.16
N CYS A 59 -10.42 -25.85 9.65
CA CYS A 59 -11.78 -25.48 10.05
C CYS A 59 -12.46 -24.72 8.90
N PHE A 60 -13.58 -25.21 8.44
CA PHE A 60 -14.37 -24.55 7.39
C PHE A 60 -15.30 -23.46 7.95
N GLY A 61 -15.50 -23.38 9.28
CA GLY A 61 -16.25 -22.32 9.95
C GLY A 61 -15.45 -21.02 10.12
N CYS A 62 -14.28 -21.10 10.80
CA CYS A 62 -13.49 -19.91 11.10
C CYS A 62 -12.23 -19.76 10.23
N GLY A 63 -11.97 -20.70 9.29
CA GLY A 63 -10.80 -20.65 8.43
C GLY A 63 -9.47 -21.07 9.08
N ALA A 64 -9.44 -21.39 10.38
CA ALA A 64 -8.23 -21.86 11.06
C ALA A 64 -7.72 -23.14 10.39
N GLY A 65 -6.39 -23.24 10.20
CA GLY A 65 -5.76 -24.39 9.59
C GLY A 65 -4.26 -24.37 9.82
N GLY A 66 -3.62 -25.50 9.56
CA GLY A 66 -2.17 -25.68 9.69
C GLY A 66 -1.78 -27.11 10.09
N ASP A 67 -0.52 -27.28 10.45
CA ASP A 67 0.07 -28.52 10.95
C ASP A 67 -0.05 -28.65 12.48
N ALA A 68 0.59 -29.66 13.06
CA ALA A 68 0.62 -29.90 14.50
C ALA A 68 1.20 -28.70 15.28
N ILE A 69 2.23 -28.04 14.74
CA ILE A 69 2.86 -26.87 15.38
C ILE A 69 1.88 -25.70 15.39
N ALA A 70 1.24 -25.43 14.25
CA ALA A 70 0.22 -24.38 14.13
C ALA A 70 -1.00 -24.63 15.03
N PHE A 71 -1.36 -25.90 15.26
CA PHE A 71 -2.42 -26.26 16.18
C PHE A 71 -2.07 -25.89 17.62
N VAL A 72 -0.88 -26.28 18.09
CA VAL A 72 -0.41 -25.95 19.46
C VAL A 72 -0.25 -24.44 19.63
N GLN A 73 0.32 -23.73 18.65
CA GLN A 73 0.42 -22.26 18.69
C GLN A 73 -0.94 -21.58 18.95
N LYS A 74 -1.95 -22.03 18.21
CA LYS A 74 -3.30 -21.45 18.31
C LYS A 74 -4.03 -21.84 19.58
N LEU A 75 -3.86 -23.09 20.01
CA LEU A 75 -4.56 -23.63 21.18
C LEU A 75 -4.01 -23.06 22.48
N GLU A 76 -2.69 -23.10 22.62
CA GLU A 76 -1.99 -22.64 23.83
C GLU A 76 -1.65 -21.14 23.80
N ASN A 77 -1.97 -20.46 22.67
CA ASN A 77 -1.64 -19.05 22.43
C ASN A 77 -0.14 -18.74 22.65
N VAL A 78 0.73 -19.61 22.16
CA VAL A 78 2.19 -19.52 22.34
C VAL A 78 2.90 -19.22 21.00
N PRO A 79 4.11 -18.60 21.05
CA PRO A 79 4.97 -18.43 19.89
C PRO A 79 5.37 -19.75 19.22
N PHE A 80 5.75 -19.68 17.94
CA PHE A 80 6.23 -20.85 17.17
C PHE A 80 7.35 -21.61 17.89
N SER A 81 8.30 -20.90 18.51
CA SER A 81 9.42 -21.48 19.26
C SER A 81 8.96 -22.37 20.42
N ASP A 82 7.92 -21.94 21.12
CA ASP A 82 7.43 -22.65 22.29
C ASP A 82 6.57 -23.84 21.89
N ALA A 83 5.75 -23.71 20.84
CA ALA A 83 5.03 -24.82 20.26
C ALA A 83 5.99 -25.93 19.74
N VAL A 84 7.09 -25.56 19.10
CA VAL A 84 8.15 -26.49 18.67
C VAL A 84 8.78 -27.20 19.87
N ARG A 85 9.05 -26.49 20.96
CA ARG A 85 9.60 -27.09 22.18
C ARG A 85 8.62 -28.06 22.84
N MET A 86 7.37 -27.65 22.98
CA MET A 86 6.32 -28.48 23.58
C MET A 86 6.17 -29.81 22.82
N LEU A 87 6.11 -29.73 21.49
CA LEU A 87 6.01 -30.92 20.64
C LEU A 87 7.31 -31.73 20.61
N GLY A 88 8.47 -31.07 20.55
CA GLY A 88 9.77 -31.70 20.63
C GLY A 88 9.93 -32.54 21.91
N LEU A 89 9.58 -31.94 23.06
CA LEU A 89 9.59 -32.65 24.36
C LEU A 89 8.64 -33.84 24.34
N LYS A 90 7.40 -33.66 23.85
CA LYS A 90 6.42 -34.77 23.73
C LYS A 90 6.90 -35.88 22.76
N ALA A 91 7.62 -35.52 21.71
CA ALA A 91 8.16 -36.44 20.72
C ALA A 91 9.49 -37.10 21.12
N GLY A 92 10.03 -36.78 22.31
CA GLY A 92 11.33 -37.27 22.80
C GLY A 92 12.50 -36.79 21.94
N ILE A 93 12.40 -35.60 21.35
CA ILE A 93 13.46 -34.99 20.55
C ILE A 93 14.26 -34.07 21.49
N GLU A 94 15.56 -34.34 21.58
CA GLU A 94 16.48 -33.51 22.37
C GLU A 94 16.69 -32.19 21.58
N LEU A 95 16.08 -31.14 22.09
CA LEU A 95 16.26 -29.80 21.54
C LEU A 95 17.45 -29.12 22.24
N GLU A 96 18.32 -28.50 21.45
CA GLU A 96 19.41 -27.73 22.05
C GLU A 96 18.84 -26.74 23.11
N PRO A 97 19.48 -26.66 24.29
CA PRO A 97 19.04 -25.74 25.33
C PRO A 97 19.02 -24.33 24.79
N GLU A 98 17.99 -23.56 25.13
CA GLU A 98 17.89 -22.17 24.71
C GLU A 98 19.13 -21.42 25.20
N ASN A 99 19.79 -20.71 24.27
CA ASN A 99 20.88 -19.81 24.64
C ASN A 99 20.36 -18.85 25.74
N PRO A 100 20.97 -18.83 26.94
CA PRO A 100 20.52 -17.97 28.06
C PRO A 100 20.38 -16.51 27.67
N PHE A 101 21.22 -16.01 26.73
CA PHE A 101 21.13 -14.66 26.20
C PHE A 101 19.86 -14.45 25.36
N ALA A 102 19.45 -15.46 24.57
CA ALA A 102 18.22 -15.38 23.78
C ALA A 102 16.97 -15.42 24.65
N ALA A 103 16.98 -16.27 25.70
CA ALA A 103 15.91 -16.31 26.69
C ALA A 103 15.76 -14.97 27.44
N ARG A 104 16.89 -14.41 27.89
CA ARG A 104 16.90 -13.08 28.54
C ARG A 104 16.36 -11.99 27.61
N ALA A 105 16.83 -11.91 26.37
CA ALA A 105 16.36 -10.92 25.40
C ALA A 105 14.86 -11.07 25.09
N ARG A 106 14.31 -12.30 25.10
CA ARG A 106 12.87 -12.53 24.97
C ARG A 106 12.11 -11.99 26.17
N ASN A 107 12.52 -12.32 27.39
CA ASN A 107 11.88 -11.86 28.62
C ASN A 107 11.91 -10.32 28.74
N GLU A 108 13.01 -9.69 28.35
CA GLU A 108 13.13 -8.23 28.30
C GLU A 108 12.15 -7.62 27.30
N ARG A 109 11.95 -8.26 26.12
CA ARG A 109 10.93 -7.81 25.15
C ARG A 109 9.51 -7.95 25.69
N GLU A 110 9.18 -9.07 26.31
CA GLU A 110 7.87 -9.30 26.93
C GLU A 110 7.59 -8.25 28.00
N ALA A 111 8.59 -7.96 28.87
CA ALA A 111 8.49 -6.90 29.87
C ALA A 111 8.29 -5.50 29.26
N MET A 112 8.91 -5.21 28.09
CA MET A 112 8.67 -3.95 27.36
C MET A 112 7.26 -3.90 26.77
N TYR A 113 6.71 -5.00 26.25
CA TYR A 113 5.31 -5.04 25.80
C TYR A 113 4.34 -4.80 26.95
N ASP A 114 4.60 -5.39 28.12
CA ASP A 114 3.80 -5.13 29.33
C ASP A 114 3.89 -3.67 29.78
N ALA A 115 5.07 -3.08 29.80
CA ALA A 115 5.26 -1.67 30.12
C ALA A 115 4.47 -0.76 29.15
N ASN A 116 4.54 -1.04 27.86
CA ASN A 116 3.78 -0.31 26.84
C ASN A 116 2.26 -0.49 27.03
N ARG A 117 1.79 -1.69 27.32
CA ARG A 117 0.37 -1.98 27.60
C ARG A 117 -0.15 -1.20 28.81
N ILE A 118 0.64 -1.16 29.90
CA ILE A 118 0.33 -0.38 31.12
C ILE A 118 0.27 1.10 30.77
N ALA A 119 1.25 1.63 30.03
CA ALA A 119 1.29 3.02 29.60
C ALA A 119 0.07 3.37 28.71
N ALA A 120 -0.31 2.52 27.76
CA ALA A 120 -1.49 2.72 26.93
C ALA A 120 -2.77 2.79 27.77
N ALA A 121 -2.93 1.89 28.75
CA ALA A 121 -4.06 1.91 29.67
C ALA A 121 -4.07 3.16 30.56
N PHE A 122 -2.91 3.60 31.05
CA PHE A 122 -2.77 4.85 31.79
C PHE A 122 -3.20 6.06 30.97
N PHE A 123 -2.71 6.20 29.75
CA PHE A 123 -3.05 7.30 28.86
C PHE A 123 -4.54 7.29 28.48
N ALA A 124 -5.13 6.11 28.23
CA ALA A 124 -6.55 5.99 27.93
C ALA A 124 -7.43 6.41 29.13
N ARG A 125 -7.08 5.99 30.35
CA ARG A 125 -7.76 6.44 31.58
C ARG A 125 -7.60 7.95 31.79
N SER A 126 -6.41 8.48 31.55
CA SER A 126 -6.15 9.92 31.66
C SER A 126 -6.97 10.73 30.67
N LEU A 127 -7.17 10.24 29.44
CA LEU A 127 -8.05 10.86 28.44
C LEU A 127 -9.51 10.86 28.92
N ALA A 128 -9.99 9.77 29.50
CA ALA A 128 -11.37 9.65 29.99
C ALA A 128 -11.62 10.51 31.26
N GLY A 129 -10.58 10.72 32.06
CA GLY A 129 -10.64 11.46 33.33
C GLY A 129 -10.68 12.99 33.17
N GLU A 130 -10.67 13.71 34.32
CA GLU A 130 -10.72 15.19 34.34
C GLU A 130 -9.51 15.82 33.65
N ALA A 131 -8.31 15.26 33.84
CA ALA A 131 -7.08 15.74 33.21
C ALA A 131 -7.17 15.76 31.66
N GLY A 132 -7.93 14.84 31.07
CA GLY A 132 -8.05 14.70 29.62
C GLY A 132 -9.03 15.65 28.94
N ARG A 133 -9.68 16.60 29.65
CA ARG A 133 -10.70 17.50 29.09
C ARG A 133 -10.22 18.21 27.81
N ARG A 134 -9.01 18.76 27.83
CA ARG A 134 -8.41 19.47 26.69
C ARG A 134 -8.15 18.52 25.50
N ALA A 135 -7.67 17.32 25.78
CA ALA A 135 -7.42 16.31 24.74
C ALA A 135 -8.74 15.81 24.12
N ARG A 136 -9.80 15.64 24.92
CA ARG A 136 -11.14 15.30 24.40
C ARG A 136 -11.69 16.41 23.51
N ALA A 137 -11.59 17.69 23.94
CA ALA A 137 -12.01 18.82 23.12
C ALA A 137 -11.26 18.86 21.77
N TYR A 138 -9.96 18.56 21.76
CA TYR A 138 -9.17 18.42 20.54
C TYR A 138 -9.68 17.27 19.65
N CYS A 139 -10.01 16.12 20.21
CA CYS A 139 -10.60 15.01 19.46
C CYS A 139 -11.96 15.39 18.88
N GLU A 140 -12.79 16.11 19.62
CA GLU A 140 -14.10 16.62 19.18
C GLU A 140 -13.95 17.63 18.03
N GLU A 141 -13.01 18.57 18.14
CA GLU A 141 -12.69 19.55 17.08
C GLU A 141 -12.25 18.83 15.79
N ARG A 142 -11.50 17.74 15.94
CA ARG A 142 -11.12 16.85 14.82
C ARG A 142 -12.27 15.99 14.31
N GLY A 143 -13.41 15.99 14.99
CA GLY A 143 -14.57 15.17 14.62
C GLY A 143 -14.41 13.67 14.91
N PHE A 144 -13.48 13.28 15.77
CA PHE A 144 -13.32 11.85 16.14
C PHE A 144 -14.46 11.37 17.03
N SER A 145 -15.11 10.30 16.62
CA SER A 145 -16.16 9.66 17.39
C SER A 145 -15.60 8.91 18.61
N LYS A 146 -16.47 8.62 19.60
CA LYS A 146 -16.08 7.81 20.77
C LYS A 146 -15.63 6.41 20.38
N GLU A 147 -16.23 5.84 19.35
CA GLU A 147 -15.90 4.53 18.78
C GLU A 147 -14.50 4.56 18.15
N THR A 148 -14.18 5.63 17.44
CA THR A 148 -12.85 5.84 16.84
C THR A 148 -11.78 6.00 17.92
N ILE A 149 -12.05 6.82 18.94
CA ILE A 149 -11.15 7.00 20.11
C ILE A 149 -10.88 5.65 20.79
N ALA A 150 -11.92 4.85 21.01
CA ALA A 150 -11.80 3.54 21.62
C ALA A 150 -11.07 2.54 20.71
N ARG A 151 -11.42 2.49 19.41
CA ARG A 151 -10.82 1.58 18.42
C ARG A 151 -9.31 1.76 18.32
N PHE A 152 -8.83 3.01 18.35
CA PHE A 152 -7.41 3.33 18.28
C PHE A 152 -6.75 3.49 19.65
N THR A 153 -7.50 3.27 20.74
CA THR A 153 -7.01 3.39 22.14
C THR A 153 -6.33 4.73 22.36
N LEU A 154 -6.91 5.82 21.81
CA LEU A 154 -6.35 7.15 22.01
C LEU A 154 -6.29 7.49 23.48
N GLY A 155 -5.22 8.17 23.89
CA GLY A 155 -4.96 8.51 25.27
C GLY A 155 -4.52 9.96 25.46
N TYR A 156 -4.25 10.32 26.68
CA TYR A 156 -3.67 11.61 27.04
C TYR A 156 -2.52 11.41 28.02
N ALA A 157 -1.37 11.95 27.70
CA ALA A 157 -0.27 12.09 28.63
C ALA A 157 -0.46 13.40 29.42
N PRO A 158 -0.78 13.34 30.72
CA PRO A 158 -0.96 14.53 31.56
C PRO A 158 0.28 15.44 31.53
N ASP A 159 0.09 16.71 31.85
CA ASP A 159 1.20 17.65 32.08
C ASP A 159 1.81 17.39 33.44
N SER A 160 2.51 16.26 33.54
CA SER A 160 3.17 15.78 34.76
C SER A 160 4.55 15.25 34.42
N TRP A 161 5.47 15.40 35.35
CA TRP A 161 6.84 14.87 35.21
C TRP A 161 6.98 13.43 35.71
N SER A 162 6.02 12.91 36.51
CA SER A 162 6.11 11.61 37.17
C SER A 162 4.83 10.77 37.10
N GLY A 163 3.76 11.24 36.46
CA GLY A 163 2.49 10.54 36.49
C GLY A 163 2.55 9.13 35.90
N LEU A 164 3.25 8.92 34.76
CA LEU A 164 3.49 7.60 34.22
C LEU A 164 4.54 6.82 35.01
N VAL A 165 5.59 7.48 35.52
CA VAL A 165 6.60 6.84 36.36
C VAL A 165 5.93 6.22 37.61
N GLU A 166 5.09 6.97 38.33
CA GLU A 166 4.36 6.49 39.50
C GLU A 166 3.42 5.32 39.18
N GLU A 167 2.77 5.35 37.99
CA GLU A 167 1.93 4.26 37.53
C GLU A 167 2.76 3.00 37.26
N LEU A 168 3.91 3.13 36.59
CA LEU A 168 4.80 2.00 36.28
C LEU A 168 5.38 1.39 37.55
N GLU A 169 5.77 2.22 38.55
CA GLU A 169 6.23 1.75 39.86
C GLU A 169 5.15 0.99 40.63
N ARG A 170 3.89 1.49 40.59
CA ARG A 170 2.74 0.82 41.20
C ARG A 170 2.52 -0.56 40.62
N GLU A 171 2.67 -0.68 39.30
CA GLU A 171 2.55 -1.93 38.53
C GLU A 171 3.85 -2.77 38.59
N ARG A 172 4.87 -2.35 39.35
CA ARG A 172 6.16 -3.04 39.55
C ARG A 172 6.95 -3.24 38.25
N VAL A 173 6.85 -2.30 37.33
CA VAL A 173 7.63 -2.29 36.07
C VAL A 173 9.03 -1.77 36.37
N ASP A 174 10.06 -2.44 35.84
CA ASP A 174 11.43 -1.92 35.88
C ASP A 174 11.54 -0.65 35.02
N LEU A 175 11.84 0.48 35.67
CA LEU A 175 11.95 1.79 34.99
C LEU A 175 13.12 1.85 33.99
N ALA A 176 14.15 1.03 34.15
CA ALA A 176 15.22 0.94 33.16
C ALA A 176 14.71 0.28 31.86
N LEU A 177 13.86 -0.73 31.94
CA LEU A 177 13.18 -1.32 30.77
C LEU A 177 12.17 -0.34 30.17
N ALA A 178 11.41 0.38 31.00
CA ALA A 178 10.49 1.42 30.54
C ALA A 178 11.23 2.55 29.79
N ALA A 179 12.43 2.90 30.23
CA ALA A 179 13.29 3.87 29.54
C ALA A 179 13.79 3.33 28.20
N GLN A 180 14.15 2.06 28.11
CA GLN A 180 14.50 1.39 26.85
C GLN A 180 13.31 1.30 25.90
N ALA A 181 12.09 1.11 26.42
CA ALA A 181 10.84 1.16 25.65
C ALA A 181 10.46 2.59 25.21
N GLY A 182 11.15 3.62 25.69
CA GLY A 182 10.93 5.02 25.31
C GLY A 182 9.75 5.69 26.04
N LEU A 183 9.31 5.15 27.17
CA LEU A 183 8.19 5.68 27.96
C LEU A 183 8.63 6.77 28.94
N VAL A 184 9.80 6.60 29.52
CA VAL A 184 10.40 7.51 30.50
C VAL A 184 11.83 7.85 30.10
N LYS A 185 12.41 8.86 30.72
CA LYS A 185 13.81 9.27 30.55
C LYS A 185 14.51 9.30 31.91
N SER A 186 15.79 8.93 31.89
CA SER A 186 16.66 9.08 33.09
C SER A 186 17.17 10.52 33.18
N GLY A 187 17.06 11.12 34.35
CA GLY A 187 17.57 12.45 34.68
C GLY A 187 18.39 12.44 35.98
N GLN A 188 18.88 13.60 36.42
CA GLN A 188 19.69 13.74 37.64
C GLN A 188 18.95 13.37 38.92
N ARG A 189 17.60 13.46 38.93
CA ARG A 189 16.75 13.19 40.09
C ARG A 189 15.95 11.88 39.98
N GLY A 190 16.32 11.00 39.07
CA GLY A 190 15.59 9.77 38.77
C GLY A 190 14.91 9.81 37.40
N TYR A 191 13.95 8.92 37.18
CA TYR A 191 13.21 8.85 35.94
C TYR A 191 12.09 9.89 35.90
N TYR A 192 11.73 10.35 34.68
CA TYR A 192 10.63 11.26 34.42
C TYR A 192 9.89 10.90 33.13
N ASP A 193 8.63 11.32 33.03
CA ASP A 193 7.75 11.02 31.90
C ASP A 193 8.28 11.62 30.60
N PHE A 194 8.41 10.79 29.56
CA PHE A 194 8.85 11.28 28.25
C PHE A 194 7.77 12.09 27.55
N TYR A 195 6.51 11.66 27.64
CA TYR A 195 5.36 12.35 27.05
C TYR A 195 4.64 13.19 28.12
N ARG A 196 4.40 14.45 27.81
CA ARG A 196 3.68 15.40 28.68
C ARG A 196 2.82 16.32 27.85
N ASP A 197 1.60 16.65 28.31
CA ASP A 197 0.58 17.47 27.63
C ASP A 197 0.39 17.10 26.15
N ARG A 198 0.18 15.79 25.88
CA ARG A 198 0.04 15.29 24.52
C ARG A 198 -1.13 14.33 24.36
N LEU A 199 -1.84 14.45 23.22
CA LEU A 199 -2.71 13.37 22.77
C LEU A 199 -1.83 12.19 22.36
N MET A 200 -2.10 11.02 22.95
CA MET A 200 -1.30 9.81 22.77
C MET A 200 -1.97 8.85 21.79
N VAL A 201 -1.18 8.36 20.86
CA VAL A 201 -1.61 7.42 19.81
C VAL A 201 -0.70 6.19 19.89
N PRO A 202 -1.18 5.05 20.41
CA PRO A 202 -0.38 3.83 20.47
C PRO A 202 -0.23 3.20 19.08
N THR A 203 0.95 2.69 18.79
CA THR A 203 1.24 1.88 17.59
C THR A 203 1.32 0.42 18.01
N TYR A 204 0.63 -0.44 17.26
CA TYR A 204 0.56 -1.87 17.52
C TYR A 204 1.41 -2.67 16.52
N ALA A 205 2.04 -3.72 17.01
CA ALA A 205 2.54 -4.78 16.14
C ALA A 205 1.38 -5.49 15.42
N THR A 206 1.66 -6.19 14.34
CA THR A 206 0.64 -7.01 13.65
C THR A 206 0.12 -8.16 14.52
N THR A 207 0.82 -8.53 15.55
CA THR A 207 0.48 -9.54 16.57
C THR A 207 -0.46 -8.99 17.66
N GLY A 208 -0.53 -7.65 17.84
CA GLY A 208 -1.47 -6.99 18.74
C GLY A 208 -0.84 -6.30 19.96
N GLU A 209 0.46 -6.45 20.19
CA GLU A 209 1.17 -5.78 21.27
C GLU A 209 1.36 -4.29 20.96
N VAL A 210 1.30 -3.44 21.97
CA VAL A 210 1.69 -2.03 21.87
C VAL A 210 3.22 -1.94 21.81
N ILE A 211 3.75 -1.37 20.74
CA ILE A 211 5.21 -1.32 20.48
C ILE A 211 5.80 0.09 20.56
N ALA A 212 4.98 1.11 20.40
CA ALA A 212 5.41 2.50 20.36
C ALA A 212 4.24 3.45 20.57
N PHE A 213 4.54 4.75 20.72
CA PHE A 213 3.58 5.83 20.84
C PHE A 213 3.95 7.01 19.95
N GLY A 214 2.94 7.69 19.43
CA GLY A 214 3.01 9.04 18.93
C GLY A 214 2.33 9.99 19.92
N GLY A 215 2.95 11.14 20.20
CA GLY A 215 2.40 12.16 21.06
C GLY A 215 2.21 13.49 20.33
N ARG A 216 0.96 13.91 20.07
CA ARG A 216 0.62 15.20 19.44
C ARG A 216 0.47 16.26 20.54
N ALA A 217 1.28 17.32 20.51
CA ALA A 217 1.16 18.45 21.42
C ALA A 217 -0.22 19.13 21.31
N LEU A 218 -0.83 19.43 22.45
CA LEU A 218 -2.13 20.11 22.51
C LEU A 218 -2.02 21.65 22.60
N GLY A 219 -0.80 22.17 22.72
CA GLY A 219 -0.45 23.57 22.71
C GLY A 219 0.74 23.85 21.80
N ASP A 220 1.49 24.88 22.14
CA ASP A 220 2.64 25.37 21.37
C ASP A 220 3.95 24.61 21.68
N ALA A 221 3.86 23.48 22.42
CA ALA A 221 5.05 22.70 22.78
C ALA A 221 5.69 22.06 21.55
N GLU A 222 6.95 22.33 21.35
CA GLU A 222 7.77 21.70 20.30
C GLU A 222 8.48 20.43 20.83
N PRO A 223 8.66 19.43 19.98
CA PRO A 223 8.12 19.31 18.62
C PRO A 223 6.60 19.04 18.61
N LYS A 224 5.89 19.53 17.59
CA LYS A 224 4.45 19.30 17.39
C LYS A 224 4.07 17.82 17.51
N TYR A 225 4.90 16.93 16.97
CA TYR A 225 4.78 15.48 17.10
C TYR A 225 6.04 14.90 17.76
N LEU A 226 5.84 14.17 18.84
CA LEU A 226 6.90 13.46 19.56
C LEU A 226 6.61 11.95 19.44
N ASN A 227 7.48 11.22 18.74
CA ASN A 227 7.32 9.79 18.52
C ASN A 227 8.37 9.00 19.30
N THR A 228 8.03 7.76 19.68
CA THR A 228 8.99 6.80 20.20
C THR A 228 10.17 6.65 19.21
N SER A 229 11.38 6.73 19.70
CA SER A 229 12.59 6.38 18.94
C SER A 229 12.65 4.87 18.71
N THR A 230 13.61 4.40 17.90
CA THR A 230 13.84 2.94 17.76
C THR A 230 14.19 2.32 19.11
N THR A 231 13.51 1.22 19.43
CA THR A 231 13.66 0.43 20.67
C THR A 231 13.87 -1.04 20.33
N PRO A 232 14.18 -1.93 21.29
CA PRO A 232 14.25 -3.36 21.03
C PRO A 232 12.96 -4.00 20.50
N VAL A 233 11.80 -3.34 20.70
CA VAL A 233 10.48 -3.82 20.25
C VAL A 233 9.89 -3.01 19.11
N TYR A 234 10.50 -1.88 18.74
CA TYR A 234 10.01 -0.98 17.69
C TYR A 234 11.13 -0.42 16.81
N THR A 235 11.00 -0.58 15.52
CA THR A 235 11.88 0.06 14.51
C THR A 235 11.06 1.00 13.64
N LYS A 236 11.31 2.29 13.75
CA LYS A 236 10.53 3.36 13.13
C LYS A 236 10.38 3.20 11.61
N GLY A 237 11.45 2.83 10.90
CA GLY A 237 11.42 2.62 9.45
C GLY A 237 10.86 1.27 9.00
N ARG A 238 10.40 0.40 9.90
CA ARG A 238 9.88 -0.93 9.56
C ARG A 238 8.40 -1.09 9.86
N HIS A 239 7.94 -0.48 10.95
CA HIS A 239 6.56 -0.60 11.38
C HIS A 239 5.69 0.49 10.73
N LEU A 240 4.44 0.15 10.46
CA LEU A 240 3.42 1.05 9.95
C LEU A 240 2.29 1.15 10.98
N PHE A 241 1.82 2.37 11.21
CA PHE A 241 0.66 2.59 12.07
C PHE A 241 -0.59 1.98 11.47
N ALA A 242 -1.46 1.43 12.29
CA ALA A 242 -2.74 0.80 11.95
C ALA A 242 -2.65 -0.47 11.08
N LEU A 243 -1.45 -0.98 10.74
CA LEU A 243 -1.34 -2.20 9.93
C LEU A 243 -1.98 -3.42 10.61
N ASN A 244 -1.97 -3.48 11.94
CA ASN A 244 -2.63 -4.54 12.72
C ASN A 244 -4.13 -4.66 12.42
N VAL A 245 -4.84 -3.55 12.19
CA VAL A 245 -6.28 -3.49 11.87
C VAL A 245 -6.53 -3.40 10.36
N ALA A 246 -5.64 -2.77 9.59
CA ALA A 246 -5.79 -2.56 8.15
C ALA A 246 -5.53 -3.83 7.31
N ARG A 247 -4.71 -4.78 7.79
CA ARG A 247 -4.28 -5.95 7.00
C ARG A 247 -5.42 -6.82 6.47
N ARG A 248 -6.49 -7.03 7.26
CA ARG A 248 -7.65 -7.83 6.82
C ARG A 248 -8.51 -7.10 5.78
N PRO A 249 -8.96 -5.85 6.01
CA PRO A 249 -9.57 -5.04 4.96
C PRO A 249 -8.71 -4.96 3.70
N ALA A 250 -7.40 -4.73 3.85
CA ALA A 250 -6.49 -4.66 2.72
C ALA A 250 -6.46 -5.94 1.87
N GLN A 251 -6.43 -7.11 2.51
CA GLN A 251 -6.48 -8.40 1.80
C GLN A 251 -7.81 -8.65 1.10
N ASN A 252 -8.93 -8.23 1.71
CA ASN A 252 -10.26 -8.38 1.12
C ASN A 252 -10.43 -7.48 -0.11
N ASP A 253 -10.02 -6.22 0.00
CA ASP A 253 -10.16 -5.21 -1.05
C ASP A 253 -8.99 -5.22 -2.04
N ARG A 254 -7.93 -5.97 -1.74
CA ARG A 254 -6.65 -6.03 -2.46
C ARG A 254 -5.95 -4.67 -2.56
N THR A 255 -6.30 -3.73 -1.68
CA THR A 255 -5.83 -2.34 -1.72
C THR A 255 -5.34 -1.88 -0.36
N LEU A 256 -4.30 -1.02 -0.35
CA LEU A 256 -3.80 -0.29 0.83
C LEU A 256 -3.66 1.19 0.51
N ILE A 257 -3.99 2.05 1.48
CA ILE A 257 -3.79 3.50 1.41
C ILE A 257 -2.70 3.86 2.41
N VAL A 258 -1.64 4.49 1.95
CA VAL A 258 -0.51 4.94 2.77
C VAL A 258 -0.57 6.44 2.91
N VAL A 259 -0.62 6.92 4.15
CA VAL A 259 -0.60 8.36 4.48
C VAL A 259 0.63 8.69 5.35
N GLU A 260 0.89 9.98 5.59
CA GLU A 260 2.03 10.43 6.38
C GLU A 260 1.79 10.33 7.88
N GLY A 261 0.66 10.84 8.34
CA GLY A 261 0.32 11.02 9.75
C GLY A 261 -0.68 10.00 10.30
N TYR A 262 -0.59 9.74 11.59
CA TYR A 262 -1.54 8.85 12.24
C TYR A 262 -2.93 9.48 12.39
N LEU A 263 -3.07 10.81 12.50
CA LEU A 263 -4.38 11.44 12.58
C LEU A 263 -5.12 11.35 11.24
N ASP A 264 -4.39 11.47 10.11
CA ASP A 264 -4.94 11.26 8.77
C ASP A 264 -5.43 9.83 8.59
N CYS A 265 -4.61 8.88 9.02
CA CYS A 265 -4.97 7.46 9.00
C CYS A 265 -6.24 7.18 9.83
N ILE A 266 -6.32 7.73 11.05
CA ILE A 266 -7.49 7.58 11.93
C ILE A 266 -8.74 8.19 11.29
N ALA A 267 -8.63 9.38 10.68
CA ALA A 267 -9.73 10.05 9.98
C ALA A 267 -10.23 9.22 8.80
N LEU A 268 -9.33 8.63 8.01
CA LEU A 268 -9.68 7.72 6.93
C LEU A 268 -10.39 6.46 7.43
N HIS A 269 -9.90 5.84 8.50
CA HIS A 269 -10.58 4.69 9.12
C HIS A 269 -12.00 5.05 9.56
N GLN A 270 -12.18 6.21 10.21
CA GLN A 270 -13.50 6.70 10.62
C GLN A 270 -14.42 6.93 9.43
N ALA A 271 -13.87 7.37 8.29
CA ALA A 271 -14.61 7.57 7.05
C ALA A 271 -14.88 6.26 6.28
N GLY A 272 -14.49 5.10 6.82
CA GLY A 272 -14.73 3.79 6.23
C GLY A 272 -13.61 3.27 5.31
N PHE A 273 -12.45 3.93 5.25
CA PHE A 273 -11.26 3.43 4.56
C PHE A 273 -10.39 2.64 5.54
N GLU A 274 -10.88 1.46 5.94
CA GLU A 274 -10.27 0.64 6.99
C GLU A 274 -8.93 -0.01 6.58
N ASN A 275 -8.54 0.11 5.31
CA ASN A 275 -7.28 -0.33 4.73
C ASN A 275 -6.20 0.78 4.70
N ALA A 276 -6.38 1.87 5.44
CA ALA A 276 -5.38 2.93 5.57
C ALA A 276 -4.30 2.61 6.60
N VAL A 277 -3.05 3.00 6.32
CA VAL A 277 -1.88 2.87 7.20
C VAL A 277 -1.04 4.15 7.15
N ALA A 278 -0.22 4.42 8.20
CA ALA A 278 0.67 5.59 8.17
C ALA A 278 2.15 5.25 8.41
N ALA A 279 3.05 6.02 7.77
CA ALA A 279 4.51 5.84 7.84
C ALA A 279 5.17 6.50 9.07
N LEU A 280 4.45 7.34 9.84
CA LEU A 280 4.81 7.93 11.13
C LEU A 280 6.07 8.82 11.14
N GLY A 281 6.05 9.93 10.39
CA GLY A 281 7.07 10.98 10.51
C GLY A 281 8.49 10.54 10.14
N THR A 282 8.61 9.53 9.29
CA THR A 282 9.79 9.19 8.50
C THR A 282 9.42 9.18 7.03
N SER A 283 10.39 9.45 6.16
CA SER A 283 10.23 9.08 4.75
C SER A 283 9.86 7.60 4.66
N PHE A 284 8.95 7.26 3.77
CA PHE A 284 8.60 5.88 3.44
C PHE A 284 9.87 5.07 3.13
N THR A 285 9.96 3.82 3.62
CA THR A 285 11.19 3.03 3.54
C THR A 285 11.02 1.77 2.69
N PRO A 286 12.12 1.16 2.18
CA PRO A 286 12.06 -0.12 1.47
C PRO A 286 11.49 -1.26 2.34
N GLU A 287 11.77 -1.26 3.64
CA GLU A 287 11.24 -2.25 4.58
C GLU A 287 9.73 -2.12 4.74
N GLN A 288 9.21 -0.89 4.84
CA GLN A 288 7.78 -0.62 4.88
C GLN A 288 7.12 -1.03 3.55
N ALA A 289 7.71 -0.68 2.41
CA ALA A 289 7.26 -1.10 1.09
C ALA A 289 7.20 -2.64 0.98
N GLY A 290 8.24 -3.31 1.45
CA GLY A 290 8.32 -4.78 1.49
C GLY A 290 7.26 -5.43 2.40
N GLU A 291 6.81 -4.73 3.43
CA GLU A 291 5.72 -5.20 4.29
C GLU A 291 4.35 -5.09 3.60
N LEU A 292 4.07 -3.95 2.95
CA LEU A 292 2.76 -3.67 2.33
C LEU A 292 2.38 -4.66 1.22
N LYS A 293 3.34 -5.07 0.39
CA LYS A 293 3.11 -6.02 -0.72
C LYS A 293 2.58 -7.39 -0.28
N LYS A 294 2.68 -7.73 1.01
CA LYS A 294 2.14 -8.98 1.56
C LYS A 294 0.63 -8.97 1.69
N TYR A 295 0.00 -7.77 1.69
CA TYR A 295 -1.40 -7.59 2.02
C TYR A 295 -2.23 -7.01 0.89
N ALA A 296 -1.62 -6.38 -0.12
CA ALA A 296 -2.36 -5.71 -1.18
C ALA A 296 -1.66 -5.80 -2.55
N GLU A 297 -2.46 -5.76 -3.61
CA GLU A 297 -1.99 -5.66 -5.00
C GLU A 297 -1.91 -4.21 -5.46
N TYR A 298 -2.79 -3.36 -4.94
CA TYR A 298 -2.82 -1.93 -5.26
C TYR A 298 -2.48 -1.12 -4.02
N ILE A 299 -1.45 -0.28 -4.11
CA ILE A 299 -0.99 0.57 -3.03
C ILE A 299 -1.14 2.03 -3.46
N PHE A 300 -1.98 2.76 -2.73
CA PHE A 300 -2.24 4.18 -2.95
C PHE A 300 -1.37 4.99 -2.00
N LEU A 301 -0.46 5.80 -2.53
CA LEU A 301 0.33 6.76 -1.78
C LEU A 301 -0.43 8.09 -1.74
N CYS A 302 -0.93 8.48 -0.58
CA CYS A 302 -1.73 9.68 -0.38
C CYS A 302 -1.03 10.61 0.63
N PHE A 303 -0.32 11.61 0.11
CA PHE A 303 0.45 12.57 0.90
C PHE A 303 -0.20 13.94 0.87
N ASP A 304 0.25 14.83 1.74
CA ASP A 304 -0.29 16.18 1.86
C ASP A 304 -0.15 16.98 0.56
N GLY A 305 -1.12 17.83 0.26
CA GLY A 305 -1.17 18.66 -0.96
C GLY A 305 -0.26 19.89 -0.92
N ASP A 306 0.89 19.81 -0.23
CA ASP A 306 1.88 20.87 -0.14
C ASP A 306 3.21 20.47 -0.79
N ALA A 307 4.19 21.39 -0.77
CA ALA A 307 5.51 21.15 -1.37
C ALA A 307 6.28 20.04 -0.64
N ALA A 308 6.12 19.90 0.68
CA ALA A 308 6.77 18.87 1.47
C ALA A 308 6.16 17.50 1.19
N GLY A 309 4.83 17.38 1.14
CA GLY A 309 4.12 16.16 0.79
C GLY A 309 4.41 15.72 -0.65
N ASN A 310 4.49 16.64 -1.61
CA ASN A 310 4.91 16.31 -2.98
C ASN A 310 6.35 15.77 -3.04
N ALA A 311 7.28 16.31 -2.26
CA ALA A 311 8.64 15.80 -2.17
C ALA A 311 8.68 14.42 -1.47
N ALA A 312 7.85 14.21 -0.45
CA ALA A 312 7.68 12.92 0.22
C ALA A 312 7.07 11.88 -0.74
N ALA A 313 6.05 12.26 -1.53
CA ALA A 313 5.46 11.42 -2.56
C ALA A 313 6.49 10.96 -3.60
N THR A 314 7.32 11.87 -4.10
CA THR A 314 8.38 11.55 -5.07
C THR A 314 9.35 10.49 -4.51
N LYS A 315 9.83 10.68 -3.28
CA LYS A 315 10.73 9.71 -2.62
C LYS A 315 10.03 8.37 -2.38
N ALA A 316 8.78 8.39 -1.93
CA ALA A 316 8.00 7.18 -1.68
C ALA A 316 7.76 6.38 -2.97
N VAL A 317 7.47 7.07 -4.07
CA VAL A 317 7.33 6.46 -5.40
C VAL A 317 8.63 5.80 -5.85
N ASP A 318 9.78 6.46 -5.67
CA ASP A 318 11.08 5.89 -6.03
C ASP A 318 11.39 4.58 -5.28
N ILE A 319 11.03 4.52 -4.01
CA ILE A 319 11.18 3.32 -3.18
C ILE A 319 10.17 2.25 -3.59
N ALA A 320 8.91 2.64 -3.74
CA ALA A 320 7.82 1.74 -4.06
C ALA A 320 8.00 1.09 -5.44
N SER A 321 8.38 1.85 -6.46
CA SER A 321 8.64 1.31 -7.80
C SER A 321 9.74 0.24 -7.78
N LYS A 322 10.80 0.45 -7.01
CA LYS A 322 11.91 -0.53 -6.89
C LYS A 322 11.55 -1.78 -6.08
N THR A 323 10.63 -1.66 -5.12
CA THR A 323 10.38 -2.72 -4.13
C THR A 323 9.07 -3.45 -4.38
N ILE A 324 8.04 -2.74 -4.86
CA ILE A 324 6.66 -3.20 -4.95
C ILE A 324 6.33 -3.61 -6.39
N GLU A 325 6.56 -2.74 -7.37
CA GLU A 325 6.15 -2.99 -8.77
C GLU A 325 6.86 -4.19 -9.39
N HIS A 326 8.14 -4.43 -9.04
CA HIS A 326 8.86 -5.64 -9.44
C HIS A 326 8.29 -6.95 -8.87
N ALA A 327 7.42 -6.85 -7.87
CA ALA A 327 6.80 -8.01 -7.22
C ALA A 327 5.33 -8.24 -7.68
N GLY A 328 4.88 -7.55 -8.73
CA GLY A 328 3.54 -7.71 -9.30
C GLY A 328 2.43 -6.89 -8.63
N SER A 329 2.77 -5.97 -7.71
CA SER A 329 1.81 -5.02 -7.14
C SER A 329 1.91 -3.66 -7.84
N SER A 330 0.78 -2.98 -8.00
CA SER A 330 0.69 -1.66 -8.64
C SER A 330 0.68 -0.54 -7.61
N VAL A 331 1.48 0.50 -7.85
CA VAL A 331 1.54 1.70 -7.00
C VAL A 331 0.89 2.88 -7.71
N ARG A 332 0.03 3.60 -6.98
CA ARG A 332 -0.66 4.79 -7.48
C ARG A 332 -0.48 5.96 -6.51
N VAL A 333 -0.43 7.16 -7.04
CA VAL A 333 -0.30 8.41 -6.27
C VAL A 333 -1.61 9.16 -6.28
N VAL A 334 -2.11 9.46 -5.09
CA VAL A 334 -3.30 10.27 -4.88
C VAL A 334 -2.86 11.71 -4.67
N LEU A 335 -3.27 12.60 -5.54
CA LEU A 335 -2.95 14.03 -5.45
C LEU A 335 -4.09 14.76 -4.75
N LEU A 336 -3.84 15.25 -3.55
CA LEU A 336 -4.75 16.13 -2.83
C LEU A 336 -4.69 17.56 -3.37
N PRO A 337 -5.78 18.34 -3.27
CA PRO A 337 -5.75 19.77 -3.56
C PRO A 337 -4.72 20.51 -2.69
N PRO A 338 -4.14 21.62 -3.18
CA PRO A 338 -3.16 22.39 -2.43
C PRO A 338 -3.66 22.80 -1.04
N GLY A 339 -2.83 22.55 -0.02
CA GLY A 339 -3.12 22.90 1.38
C GLY A 339 -4.13 22.00 2.09
N GLU A 340 -4.52 20.87 1.48
CA GLU A 340 -5.33 19.85 2.13
C GLU A 340 -4.48 18.62 2.49
N ASP A 341 -4.78 18.01 3.65
CA ASP A 341 -4.32 16.71 4.08
C ASP A 341 -5.48 15.68 4.00
N PRO A 342 -5.24 14.37 4.12
CA PRO A 342 -6.29 13.36 4.04
C PRO A 342 -7.42 13.56 5.05
N ASP A 343 -7.11 13.99 6.30
CA ASP A 343 -8.09 14.28 7.35
C ASP A 343 -8.99 15.45 6.95
N SER A 344 -8.39 16.60 6.61
CA SER A 344 -9.14 17.81 6.24
C SER A 344 -9.99 17.58 4.99
N PHE A 345 -9.46 16.84 4.00
CA PHE A 345 -10.17 16.54 2.77
C PHE A 345 -11.42 15.69 3.02
N VAL A 346 -11.27 14.56 3.75
CA VAL A 346 -12.41 13.66 3.99
C VAL A 346 -13.47 14.30 4.88
N ARG A 347 -13.08 15.12 5.84
CA ARG A 347 -14.02 15.88 6.70
C ARG A 347 -14.79 16.95 5.93
N LYS A 348 -14.13 17.67 5.03
CA LYS A 348 -14.76 18.77 4.27
C LYS A 348 -15.59 18.27 3.09
N ARG A 349 -15.11 17.25 2.37
CA ARG A 349 -15.68 16.82 1.08
C ARG A 349 -16.37 15.46 1.13
N GLY A 350 -16.18 14.72 2.21
CA GLY A 350 -16.82 13.43 2.46
C GLY A 350 -16.17 12.23 1.77
N THR A 351 -16.65 11.05 2.13
CA THR A 351 -16.14 9.74 1.69
C THR A 351 -16.24 9.55 0.17
N ALA A 352 -17.34 10.01 -0.45
CA ALA A 352 -17.53 9.85 -1.89
C ALA A 352 -16.48 10.63 -2.70
N ALA A 353 -16.13 11.85 -2.27
CA ALA A 353 -15.10 12.64 -2.93
C ALA A 353 -13.71 12.01 -2.80
N PHE A 354 -13.39 11.44 -1.62
CA PHE A 354 -12.12 10.75 -1.43
C PHE A 354 -12.03 9.46 -2.26
N ARG A 355 -13.13 8.71 -2.38
CA ARG A 355 -13.21 7.53 -3.26
C ARG A 355 -12.95 7.91 -4.72
N ALA A 356 -13.54 9.01 -5.20
CA ALA A 356 -13.30 9.52 -6.55
C ALA A 356 -11.83 9.95 -6.77
N LEU A 357 -11.12 10.41 -5.72
CA LEU A 357 -9.68 10.67 -5.81
C LEU A 357 -8.86 9.38 -5.95
N LEU A 358 -9.21 8.32 -5.23
CA LEU A 358 -8.56 7.01 -5.36
C LEU A 358 -8.74 6.45 -6.78
N GLU A 359 -9.93 6.57 -7.36
CA GLU A 359 -10.21 6.14 -8.75
C GLU A 359 -9.37 6.90 -9.78
N ARG A 360 -9.08 8.18 -9.53
CA ARG A 360 -8.26 9.05 -10.39
C ARG A 360 -6.78 9.04 -10.04
N ALA A 361 -6.36 8.20 -9.11
CA ALA A 361 -4.97 8.13 -8.68
C ALA A 361 -4.05 7.77 -9.84
N LYS A 362 -2.98 8.55 -10.03
CA LYS A 362 -2.02 8.37 -11.10
C LYS A 362 -1.12 7.14 -10.85
N PRO A 363 -0.83 6.32 -11.86
CA PRO A 363 0.24 5.34 -11.77
C PRO A 363 1.55 5.99 -11.31
N ALA A 364 2.33 5.30 -10.48
CA ALA A 364 3.59 5.84 -9.93
C ALA A 364 4.57 6.26 -11.03
N VAL A 365 4.67 5.49 -12.10
CA VAL A 365 5.51 5.81 -13.27
C VAL A 365 5.06 7.12 -13.94
N GLU A 366 3.74 7.31 -14.13
CA GLU A 366 3.19 8.54 -14.70
C GLU A 366 3.53 9.76 -13.83
N PHE A 367 3.32 9.64 -12.51
CA PHE A 367 3.66 10.70 -11.57
C PHE A 367 5.15 11.08 -11.61
N ARG A 368 6.05 10.09 -11.68
CA ARG A 368 7.49 10.32 -11.79
C ARG A 368 7.86 11.01 -13.10
N ILE A 369 7.33 10.52 -14.21
CA ILE A 369 7.58 11.09 -15.55
C ILE A 369 7.11 12.54 -15.58
N ASP A 370 5.90 12.83 -15.08
CA ASP A 370 5.38 14.20 -15.00
C ASP A 370 6.31 15.13 -14.20
N GLY A 371 6.69 14.70 -12.99
CA GLY A 371 7.58 15.49 -12.13
C GLY A 371 8.95 15.76 -12.74
N GLU A 372 9.55 14.77 -13.41
CA GLU A 372 10.84 14.95 -14.10
C GLU A 372 10.70 15.83 -15.36
N ILE A 373 9.62 15.68 -16.12
CA ILE A 373 9.36 16.57 -17.27
C ILE A 373 9.20 18.02 -16.82
N ASP A 374 8.43 18.26 -15.75
CA ASP A 374 8.22 19.61 -15.22
C ASP A 374 9.55 20.21 -14.70
N ARG A 375 10.40 19.40 -14.07
CA ARG A 375 11.75 19.79 -13.63
C ARG A 375 12.67 20.10 -14.83
N LEU A 376 12.65 19.26 -15.86
CA LEU A 376 13.42 19.47 -17.08
C LEU A 376 12.97 20.73 -17.83
N ARG A 377 11.66 21.01 -17.89
CA ARG A 377 11.11 22.22 -18.48
C ARG A 377 11.59 23.48 -17.75
N ALA A 378 11.62 23.44 -16.42
CA ALA A 378 12.12 24.57 -15.63
C ALA A 378 13.63 24.85 -15.84
N GLY A 379 14.40 23.85 -16.28
CA GLY A 379 15.85 23.94 -16.49
C GLY A 379 16.32 24.10 -17.95
N PHE A 380 15.41 24.00 -18.93
CA PHE A 380 15.78 24.02 -20.36
C PHE A 380 14.81 24.84 -21.21
N ASP A 381 15.34 25.85 -21.90
CA ASP A 381 14.56 26.74 -22.77
C ASP A 381 14.30 26.19 -24.19
N SER A 382 14.85 25.00 -24.52
CA SER A 382 14.81 24.48 -25.88
C SER A 382 14.40 23.00 -25.93
N PRO A 383 13.43 22.61 -26.77
CA PRO A 383 13.02 21.22 -26.99
C PRO A 383 14.17 20.30 -27.37
N ALA A 384 15.16 20.79 -28.12
CA ALA A 384 16.31 20.01 -28.57
C ALA A 384 17.16 19.46 -27.41
N LYS A 385 17.23 20.18 -26.28
CA LYS A 385 17.93 19.72 -25.06
C LYS A 385 17.03 18.85 -24.16
N LEU A 386 15.73 19.06 -24.22
CA LEU A 386 14.72 18.39 -23.38
C LEU A 386 14.44 16.97 -23.89
N VAL A 387 14.26 16.81 -25.20
CA VAL A 387 13.87 15.55 -25.84
C VAL A 387 14.83 14.37 -25.55
N PRO A 388 16.16 14.50 -25.66
CA PRO A 388 17.08 13.41 -25.32
C PRO A 388 17.01 12.98 -23.86
N LYS A 389 16.77 13.92 -22.95
CA LYS A 389 16.66 13.64 -21.51
C LYS A 389 15.33 12.96 -21.19
N ALA A 390 14.25 13.38 -21.83
CA ALA A 390 12.94 12.75 -21.70
C ALA A 390 12.94 11.29 -22.21
N GLU A 391 13.62 11.02 -23.34
CA GLU A 391 13.78 9.65 -23.82
C GLU A 391 14.65 8.80 -22.89
N ALA A 392 15.72 9.35 -22.34
CA ALA A 392 16.54 8.67 -21.33
C ALA A 392 15.72 8.30 -20.08
N LEU A 393 14.85 9.22 -19.65
CA LEU A 393 13.94 9.02 -18.52
C LEU A 393 12.97 7.86 -18.77
N ILE A 394 12.34 7.80 -19.95
CA ILE A 394 11.45 6.69 -20.32
C ILE A 394 12.20 5.36 -20.20
N ARG A 395 13.42 5.28 -20.73
CA ARG A 395 14.21 4.05 -20.71
C ARG A 395 14.67 3.63 -19.32
N GLU A 396 14.92 4.59 -18.45
CA GLU A 396 15.32 4.34 -17.07
C GLU A 396 14.15 3.86 -16.22
N MET A 397 12.95 4.42 -16.44
CA MET A 397 11.82 4.28 -15.55
C MET A 397 10.82 3.19 -15.96
N THR A 398 10.89 2.70 -17.21
CA THR A 398 9.86 1.78 -17.74
C THR A 398 10.46 0.55 -18.40
N ALA A 399 9.70 -0.54 -18.45
CA ALA A 399 10.08 -1.74 -19.17
C ALA A 399 10.12 -1.46 -20.70
N ARG A 400 10.96 -2.21 -21.42
CA ARG A 400 11.18 -2.00 -22.86
C ARG A 400 9.89 -2.13 -23.69
N GLU A 401 9.01 -3.02 -23.25
CA GLU A 401 7.72 -3.31 -23.87
C GLU A 401 6.75 -2.13 -23.79
N GLU A 402 6.96 -1.24 -22.82
CA GLU A 402 6.11 -0.07 -22.59
C GLU A 402 6.67 1.22 -23.19
N TRP A 403 7.89 1.23 -23.74
CA TRP A 403 8.54 2.46 -24.23
C TRP A 403 7.72 3.24 -25.23
N ASP A 404 7.04 2.57 -26.16
CA ASP A 404 6.26 3.27 -27.19
C ASP A 404 5.02 3.93 -26.59
N ARG A 405 4.37 3.29 -25.64
CA ARG A 405 3.26 3.89 -24.87
C ARG A 405 3.71 5.16 -24.15
N TRP A 406 4.85 5.07 -23.45
CA TRP A 406 5.35 6.22 -22.69
C TRP A 406 5.91 7.31 -23.60
N ARG A 407 6.45 7.00 -24.77
CA ARG A 407 6.82 8.00 -25.77
C ARG A 407 5.62 8.81 -26.26
N VAL A 408 4.50 8.16 -26.53
CA VAL A 408 3.25 8.83 -26.92
C VAL A 408 2.81 9.79 -25.82
N TYR A 409 2.79 9.32 -24.57
CA TYR A 409 2.44 10.14 -23.41
C TYR A 409 3.36 11.35 -23.25
N VAL A 410 4.68 11.14 -23.27
CA VAL A 410 5.69 12.19 -23.09
C VAL A 410 5.70 13.17 -24.27
N ALA A 411 5.54 12.69 -25.49
CA ALA A 411 5.42 13.52 -26.70
C ALA A 411 4.25 14.50 -26.59
N GLY A 412 3.09 14.02 -26.16
CA GLY A 412 1.92 14.87 -25.89
C GLY A 412 2.18 15.92 -24.80
N ARG A 413 2.84 15.52 -23.70
CA ARG A 413 3.21 16.44 -22.61
C ARG A 413 4.21 17.52 -23.06
N LEU A 414 5.19 17.16 -23.87
CA LEU A 414 6.25 18.05 -24.38
C LEU A 414 5.86 18.85 -25.62
N GLN A 415 4.75 18.47 -26.27
CA GLN A 415 4.34 19.01 -27.59
C GLN A 415 5.39 18.79 -28.68
N VAL A 416 6.00 17.62 -28.69
CA VAL A 416 6.99 17.17 -29.69
C VAL A 416 6.46 15.91 -30.42
N SER A 417 7.09 15.50 -31.52
CA SER A 417 6.70 14.26 -32.18
C SER A 417 7.28 13.04 -31.45
N VAL A 418 6.60 11.89 -31.56
CA VAL A 418 7.13 10.61 -31.04
C VAL A 418 8.45 10.24 -31.70
N ASP A 419 8.62 10.59 -32.98
CA ASP A 419 9.84 10.35 -33.73
C ASP A 419 11.02 11.19 -33.25
N ASP A 420 10.78 12.39 -32.74
CA ASP A 420 11.83 13.19 -32.08
C ASP A 420 12.39 12.46 -30.85
N LEU A 421 11.50 11.83 -30.05
CA LEU A 421 11.92 11.02 -28.90
C LEU A 421 12.69 9.77 -29.35
N ARG A 422 12.18 9.02 -30.32
CA ARG A 422 12.84 7.82 -30.86
C ARG A 422 14.22 8.12 -31.42
N ASN A 423 14.37 9.23 -32.15
CA ASN A 423 15.59 9.65 -32.82
C ASN A 423 16.48 10.54 -31.96
N SER A 424 16.15 10.75 -30.70
CA SER A 424 16.83 11.67 -29.78
C SER A 424 18.33 11.44 -29.63
N ARG A 425 18.83 10.21 -29.86
CA ARG A 425 20.27 9.88 -29.86
C ARG A 425 21.06 10.61 -30.96
N PHE A 426 20.41 10.94 -32.07
CA PHE A 426 21.04 11.71 -33.16
C PHE A 426 21.07 13.20 -32.85
N LEU A 427 20.17 13.70 -32.00
CA LEU A 427 20.11 15.11 -31.59
C LEU A 427 21.17 15.46 -30.52
N ALA A 428 21.59 14.50 -29.71
CA ALA A 428 22.63 14.70 -28.69
C ALA A 428 24.03 14.97 -29.26
N ASN A 429 24.26 14.65 -30.53
CA ASN A 429 25.56 14.81 -31.23
C ASN A 429 25.65 16.08 -32.11
N GLY A 430 24.86 17.12 -31.81
CA GLY A 430 25.12 18.46 -32.39
C GLY A 430 24.55 18.69 -33.80
N ALA A 431 23.59 17.92 -34.28
CA ALA A 431 22.89 18.23 -35.52
C ALA A 431 21.94 19.42 -35.30
N ASN A 432 22.23 20.55 -35.93
CA ASN A 432 21.42 21.76 -35.91
C ASN A 432 19.99 21.49 -36.36
N PHE A 433 19.05 21.89 -35.54
CA PHE A 433 17.63 22.03 -35.92
C PHE A 433 17.50 23.18 -36.92
N ALA A 434 17.53 22.87 -38.23
CA ALA A 434 17.06 23.79 -39.26
C ALA A 434 15.59 23.52 -39.51
N PRO A 435 14.71 24.52 -39.44
CA PRO A 435 13.32 24.36 -39.86
C PRO A 435 13.33 24.03 -41.36
N ARG A 436 12.76 22.89 -41.72
CA ARG A 436 12.57 22.52 -43.14
C ARG A 436 11.57 23.49 -43.78
N ALA A 437 12.12 24.42 -44.56
CA ALA A 437 11.35 25.18 -45.52
C ALA A 437 10.94 24.25 -46.65
N SER A 438 9.64 24.36 -47.02
CA SER A 438 9.05 23.72 -48.17
C SER A 438 9.72 24.17 -49.48
N GLY A 439 10.16 23.25 -50.31
CA GLY A 439 10.39 23.53 -51.72
C GLY A 439 11.54 22.77 -52.38
N GLY A 440 11.22 21.94 -53.37
CA GLY A 440 12.03 21.71 -54.56
C GLY A 440 12.74 20.38 -54.70
N ASP A 441 12.17 19.58 -55.61
CA ASP A 441 12.71 18.50 -56.40
C ASP A 441 14.23 18.21 -56.39
N ARG A 442 14.59 16.94 -56.16
CA ARG A 442 15.54 16.21 -57.04
C ARG A 442 15.46 14.69 -56.83
N ALA A 443 15.46 14.03 -57.93
CA ALA A 443 15.17 12.63 -58.20
C ALA A 443 16.20 11.61 -57.66
N ALA A 444 15.67 10.43 -57.40
CA ALA A 444 16.23 9.10 -57.60
C ALA A 444 17.38 8.61 -56.69
N SER A 445 17.08 7.69 -55.77
CA SER A 445 17.65 6.35 -55.81
C SER A 445 16.92 5.38 -54.89
N ARG A 446 16.54 4.26 -55.45
CA ARG A 446 15.80 3.11 -54.92
C ARG A 446 16.45 2.51 -53.67
N HIS A 447 15.68 2.33 -52.61
CA HIS A 447 15.47 1.02 -51.94
C HIS A 447 14.26 1.17 -51.03
N ALA A 448 13.15 0.54 -51.44
CA ALA A 448 11.93 0.47 -50.64
C ALA A 448 12.18 -0.34 -49.36
N ARG A 449 12.15 0.32 -48.23
CA ARG A 449 11.77 -0.27 -46.97
C ARG A 449 10.37 0.25 -46.65
N ALA A 450 9.43 -0.66 -46.50
CA ALA A 450 8.07 -0.37 -46.10
C ALA A 450 8.12 0.48 -44.82
N SER A 451 7.76 1.75 -44.92
CA SER A 451 7.52 2.63 -43.77
C SER A 451 6.17 2.23 -43.19
N VAL A 452 6.16 1.62 -42.04
CA VAL A 452 4.96 1.53 -41.22
C VAL A 452 4.66 2.97 -40.80
N GLU A 453 3.59 3.55 -41.33
CA GLU A 453 3.10 4.88 -40.91
C GLU A 453 2.71 4.83 -39.45
N PRO A 454 3.00 5.90 -38.66
CA PRO A 454 2.59 5.96 -37.26
C PRO A 454 1.05 5.93 -37.22
N ILE A 455 0.51 5.02 -36.41
CA ILE A 455 -0.92 4.92 -36.15
C ILE A 455 -1.34 6.26 -35.49
N SER A 456 -2.17 7.05 -36.21
CA SER A 456 -2.73 8.27 -35.67
C SER A 456 -3.76 7.91 -34.58
N PHE A 457 -3.96 8.79 -33.58
CA PHE A 457 -5.03 8.62 -32.59
C PHE A 457 -6.40 8.37 -33.24
N GLU A 458 -6.65 9.03 -34.37
CA GLU A 458 -7.86 8.90 -35.16
C GLU A 458 -8.01 7.48 -35.77
N ARG A 459 -6.90 6.92 -36.26
CA ARG A 459 -6.85 5.53 -36.73
C ARG A 459 -7.09 4.52 -35.61
N GLU A 460 -6.57 4.80 -34.42
CA GLU A 460 -6.74 3.93 -33.25
C GLU A 460 -8.20 3.93 -32.78
N VAL A 461 -8.84 5.11 -32.69
CA VAL A 461 -10.26 5.24 -32.34
C VAL A 461 -11.14 4.52 -33.37
N VAL A 462 -10.90 4.74 -34.65
CA VAL A 462 -11.63 4.07 -35.72
C VAL A 462 -11.38 2.55 -35.69
N GLY A 463 -10.14 2.11 -35.46
CA GLY A 463 -9.79 0.70 -35.33
C GLY A 463 -10.55 -0.02 -34.21
N ILE A 464 -10.64 0.59 -33.02
CA ILE A 464 -11.41 0.05 -31.88
C ILE A 464 -12.89 -0.05 -32.22
N LEU A 465 -13.47 0.96 -32.87
CA LEU A 465 -14.88 0.96 -33.28
C LEU A 465 -15.19 -0.02 -34.41
N LEU A 466 -14.18 -0.38 -35.20
CA LEU A 466 -14.31 -1.43 -36.23
C LEU A 466 -14.36 -2.83 -35.60
N GLU A 467 -13.59 -3.04 -34.51
CA GLU A 467 -13.57 -4.31 -33.78
C GLU A 467 -14.82 -4.48 -32.90
N GLU A 468 -15.30 -3.38 -32.28
CA GLU A 468 -16.41 -3.41 -31.33
C GLU A 468 -17.35 -2.20 -31.53
N PRO A 469 -18.25 -2.28 -32.57
CA PRO A 469 -19.13 -1.17 -32.98
C PRO A 469 -20.08 -0.68 -31.89
N SER A 470 -20.45 -1.53 -30.93
CA SER A 470 -21.30 -1.20 -29.79
C SER A 470 -20.74 -0.09 -28.90
N LEU A 471 -19.41 0.06 -28.85
CA LEU A 471 -18.73 1.12 -28.11
C LEU A 471 -19.06 2.52 -28.67
N ALA A 472 -19.41 2.63 -29.94
CA ALA A 472 -19.81 3.90 -30.55
C ALA A 472 -21.07 4.49 -29.89
N LEU A 473 -22.01 3.65 -29.46
CA LEU A 473 -23.21 4.08 -28.72
C LEU A 473 -22.90 4.36 -27.23
N GLU A 474 -22.12 3.50 -26.61
CA GLU A 474 -21.77 3.62 -25.18
C GLU A 474 -20.97 4.88 -24.88
N TYR A 475 -20.09 5.29 -25.82
CA TYR A 475 -19.18 6.42 -25.63
C TYR A 475 -19.48 7.61 -26.55
N ALA A 476 -20.67 7.66 -27.20
CA ALA A 476 -21.06 8.70 -28.15
C ALA A 476 -20.86 10.12 -27.59
N ASP A 477 -21.29 10.38 -26.34
CA ASP A 477 -21.15 11.67 -25.68
C ASP A 477 -19.70 12.07 -25.39
N ARG A 478 -18.80 11.10 -25.24
CA ARG A 478 -17.38 11.35 -24.95
C ARG A 478 -16.55 11.47 -26.22
N ILE A 479 -16.87 10.68 -27.24
CA ILE A 479 -16.17 10.67 -28.52
C ILE A 479 -16.70 11.78 -29.44
N GLY A 480 -17.97 12.18 -29.33
CA GLY A 480 -18.58 13.28 -30.10
C GLY A 480 -17.89 14.64 -29.94
N GLY A 481 -17.07 14.81 -28.89
CA GLY A 481 -16.22 16.00 -28.69
C GLY A 481 -14.84 15.92 -29.36
N VAL A 482 -14.47 14.78 -29.94
CA VAL A 482 -13.17 14.57 -30.61
C VAL A 482 -13.21 15.25 -31.98
N ARG A 483 -12.31 16.19 -32.23
CA ARG A 483 -12.13 16.81 -33.53
C ARG A 483 -11.15 15.96 -34.34
N PHE A 484 -11.65 15.18 -35.29
CA PHE A 484 -10.83 14.50 -36.29
C PHE A 484 -10.16 15.55 -37.21
N ARG A 485 -8.87 15.41 -37.43
CA ARG A 485 -8.08 16.25 -38.34
C ARG A 485 -8.10 15.70 -39.75
N ASP A 486 -8.14 14.37 -39.87
CA ASP A 486 -8.24 13.66 -41.12
C ASP A 486 -9.70 13.44 -41.48
N GLU A 487 -10.08 13.95 -42.66
CA GLU A 487 -11.44 13.92 -43.17
C GLU A 487 -11.93 12.47 -43.43
N ALA A 488 -11.02 11.57 -43.82
CA ALA A 488 -11.37 10.19 -44.09
C ALA A 488 -11.73 9.44 -42.80
N TYR A 489 -10.93 9.60 -41.72
CA TYR A 489 -11.24 9.00 -40.43
C TYR A 489 -12.51 9.61 -39.81
N ARG A 490 -12.77 10.89 -39.99
CA ARG A 490 -14.01 11.53 -39.57
C ARG A 490 -15.23 10.91 -40.22
N GLN A 491 -15.20 10.73 -41.56
CA GLN A 491 -16.30 10.14 -42.31
C GLN A 491 -16.56 8.68 -41.93
N ILE A 492 -15.49 7.91 -41.70
CA ILE A 492 -15.60 6.53 -41.21
C ILE A 492 -16.26 6.51 -39.82
N TYR A 493 -15.80 7.34 -38.90
CA TYR A 493 -16.37 7.47 -37.54
C TYR A 493 -17.87 7.82 -37.61
N GLU A 494 -18.25 8.87 -38.34
CA GLU A 494 -19.64 9.32 -38.45
C GLU A 494 -20.57 8.21 -39.01
N ARG A 495 -20.09 7.42 -39.97
CA ARG A 495 -20.84 6.28 -40.54
C ARG A 495 -21.00 5.14 -39.53
N ILE A 496 -19.94 4.81 -38.78
CA ILE A 496 -20.03 3.77 -37.74
C ILE A 496 -21.03 4.20 -36.65
N VAL A 497 -20.96 5.45 -36.16
CA VAL A 497 -21.88 5.97 -35.16
C VAL A 497 -23.34 5.96 -35.68
N ALA A 498 -23.56 6.37 -36.94
CA ALA A 498 -24.91 6.38 -37.53
C ALA A 498 -25.50 4.97 -37.67
N ALA A 499 -24.68 3.94 -37.85
CA ALA A 499 -25.10 2.55 -38.04
C ALA A 499 -24.97 1.70 -36.76
N ALA A 500 -24.42 2.23 -35.68
CA ALA A 500 -24.02 1.46 -34.46
C ALA A 500 -25.20 0.69 -33.82
N GLY A 501 -26.45 1.18 -33.97
CA GLY A 501 -27.63 0.47 -33.43
C GLY A 501 -28.03 -0.80 -34.24
N THR A 502 -27.45 -1.02 -35.41
CA THR A 502 -27.77 -2.14 -36.31
C THR A 502 -26.59 -3.08 -36.54
N LEU A 503 -25.38 -2.69 -36.11
CA LEU A 503 -24.15 -3.47 -36.31
C LEU A 503 -23.94 -4.45 -35.15
N THR A 504 -23.80 -5.73 -35.49
CA THR A 504 -23.61 -6.81 -34.49
C THR A 504 -22.25 -7.48 -34.55
N ALA A 505 -21.50 -7.27 -35.64
CA ALA A 505 -20.16 -7.85 -35.83
C ALA A 505 -19.28 -6.99 -36.74
N THR A 506 -17.96 -7.18 -36.67
CA THR A 506 -16.93 -6.51 -37.49
C THR A 506 -17.20 -6.64 -38.99
N ALA A 507 -17.70 -7.80 -39.46
CA ALA A 507 -18.05 -8.03 -40.87
C ALA A 507 -19.15 -7.09 -41.38
N ASP A 508 -20.08 -6.68 -40.51
CA ASP A 508 -21.16 -5.76 -40.86
C ASP A 508 -20.63 -4.34 -41.10
N VAL A 509 -19.58 -3.98 -40.41
CA VAL A 509 -18.94 -2.66 -40.53
C VAL A 509 -18.23 -2.50 -41.86
N PHE A 510 -17.49 -3.53 -42.32
CA PHE A 510 -16.85 -3.49 -43.61
C PHE A 510 -17.87 -3.41 -44.75
N GLY A 511 -19.06 -3.98 -44.56
CA GLY A 511 -20.18 -3.86 -45.53
C GLY A 511 -20.64 -2.42 -45.75
N LEU A 512 -20.54 -1.54 -44.76
CA LEU A 512 -20.91 -0.12 -44.88
C LEU A 512 -20.01 0.66 -45.84
N PHE A 513 -18.79 0.18 -46.12
CA PHE A 513 -17.77 0.86 -46.90
C PHE A 513 -17.49 0.16 -48.25
N ALA A 514 -18.22 -0.94 -48.58
CA ALA A 514 -17.94 -1.76 -49.73
C ALA A 514 -18.05 -0.99 -51.08
N GLU A 515 -18.84 0.08 -51.14
CA GLU A 515 -19.02 0.91 -52.34
C GLU A 515 -18.15 2.19 -52.31
N ASP A 516 -17.44 2.49 -51.20
CA ASP A 516 -16.63 3.71 -51.04
C ASP A 516 -15.13 3.40 -51.09
N ARG A 517 -14.55 3.60 -52.27
CA ARG A 517 -13.15 3.30 -52.56
C ARG A 517 -12.16 4.09 -51.66
N ALA A 518 -12.48 5.34 -51.30
CA ALA A 518 -11.61 6.20 -50.51
C ALA A 518 -11.56 5.72 -49.04
N SER A 519 -12.69 5.32 -48.48
CA SER A 519 -12.76 4.77 -47.10
C SER A 519 -12.21 3.34 -47.06
N SER A 520 -12.41 2.53 -48.10
CA SER A 520 -11.85 1.17 -48.21
C SER A 520 -10.32 1.16 -48.25
N ASP A 521 -9.68 2.12 -48.92
CA ASP A 521 -8.22 2.25 -48.96
C ASP A 521 -7.61 2.67 -47.62
N VAL A 522 -8.37 3.36 -46.74
CA VAL A 522 -7.96 3.75 -45.37
C VAL A 522 -8.13 2.60 -44.39
N LEU A 523 -9.09 1.70 -44.66
CA LEU A 523 -9.40 0.54 -43.80
C LEU A 523 -8.55 -0.70 -44.12
N ALA A 524 -7.91 -0.75 -45.28
CA ALA A 524 -6.98 -1.80 -45.71
C ALA A 524 -5.56 -1.55 -45.14
#